data_c9ec9ea0712b951195e71a86af54dfa5
#
_entry.id   c9ec9ea0712b951195e71a86af54dfa5
#
_cell.length_a   1.000
_cell.length_b   1.000
_cell.length_c   1.000
_cell.angle_alpha   90.00
_cell.angle_beta   90.00
_cell.angle_gamma   90.00
#
_symmetry.space_group_name_H-M   'P 1'
#
loop_
_entity.id
_entity.type
_entity.pdbx_description
1 polymer ?
#
loop_
_entity_poly.entity_id
_entity_poly.type
_entity_poly.pdbx_seq_one_letter_code
_entity_poly.pdbx_strand_id
1 'polypeptide(L)'
;MLTVGDTFPQFSCQACVGTGKDDMKVLTNADHAGKWVVYFFYPKDFTFVCPTELAEFNRQLPAFADRDTLVVGGSTDNEWSHLAWRRAHPDLANLGYPLIAAQKLAPDLGIT
;
A
#
# COMPACT_ATOMS: atom_id res chain seq x y z
N MET A 1 4.18 -14.61 -13.55
CA MET A 1 4.95 -13.49 -12.98
C MET A 1 5.01 -12.34 -13.96
N LEU A 2 4.84 -11.13 -13.46
CA LEU A 2 4.94 -9.93 -14.29
C LEU A 2 6.39 -9.55 -14.56
N THR A 3 6.63 -9.00 -15.74
CA THR A 3 7.92 -8.43 -16.12
C THR A 3 7.71 -7.01 -16.63
N VAL A 4 8.81 -6.32 -16.88
CA VAL A 4 8.76 -4.95 -17.42
C VAL A 4 8.00 -4.96 -18.75
N GLY A 5 7.05 -4.05 -18.89
CA GLY A 5 6.21 -3.95 -20.09
C GLY A 5 4.88 -4.66 -19.97
N ASP A 6 4.70 -5.50 -18.95
CA ASP A 6 3.42 -6.19 -18.73
C ASP A 6 2.39 -5.24 -18.14
N THR A 7 1.11 -5.52 -18.40
CA THR A 7 0.01 -4.75 -17.81
C THR A 7 -0.23 -5.20 -16.38
N PHE A 8 -0.35 -4.24 -15.46
CA PHE A 8 -0.68 -4.53 -14.07
C PHE A 8 -2.07 -5.17 -13.98
N PRO A 9 -2.24 -6.26 -13.19
CA PRO A 9 -3.54 -6.94 -13.09
C PRO A 9 -4.64 -6.03 -12.59
N GLN A 10 -5.86 -6.26 -13.04
CA GLN A 10 -7.03 -5.64 -12.46
C GLN A 10 -7.19 -6.13 -11.03
N PHE A 11 -7.49 -5.22 -10.10
CA PHE A 11 -7.67 -5.60 -8.70
C PHE A 11 -8.78 -4.81 -8.03
N SER A 12 -9.29 -5.39 -6.95
CA SER A 12 -10.18 -4.74 -6.00
C SER A 12 -9.75 -5.24 -4.62
N CYS A 13 -9.13 -4.38 -3.84
CA CYS A 13 -8.57 -4.73 -2.54
C CYS A 13 -9.09 -3.80 -1.47
N GLN A 14 -9.34 -4.35 -0.27
CA GLN A 14 -9.56 -3.51 0.90
C GLN A 14 -8.29 -2.77 1.25
N ALA A 15 -8.41 -1.53 1.69
CA ALA A 15 -7.27 -0.70 2.02
C ALA A 15 -7.52 0.03 3.33
N CYS A 16 -6.45 0.17 4.11
CA CYS A 16 -6.43 1.01 5.30
C CYS A 16 -5.79 2.35 4.92
N VAL A 17 -6.56 3.43 5.03
CA VAL A 17 -6.10 4.76 4.62
C VAL A 17 -5.83 5.70 5.80
N GLY A 18 -6.04 5.25 7.03
CA GLY A 18 -5.82 6.06 8.23
C GLY A 18 -5.80 5.22 9.49
N THR A 19 -6.07 5.84 10.62
CA THR A 19 -6.06 5.18 11.93
C THR A 19 -7.45 5.02 12.55
N GLY A 20 -8.50 5.49 11.88
CA GLY A 20 -9.87 5.33 12.33
C GLY A 20 -10.48 4.04 11.79
N LYS A 21 -11.44 3.49 12.53
CA LYS A 21 -12.14 2.28 12.08
C LYS A 21 -12.91 2.50 10.77
N ASP A 22 -13.24 3.74 10.46
CA ASP A 22 -13.94 4.10 9.22
C ASP A 22 -12.98 4.46 8.08
N ASP A 23 -11.67 4.35 8.32
CA ASP A 23 -10.64 4.63 7.33
C ASP A 23 -10.29 3.39 6.51
N MET A 24 -11.30 2.58 6.22
CA MET A 24 -11.21 1.43 5.32
C MET A 24 -11.99 1.72 4.06
N LYS A 25 -11.42 1.42 2.91
CA LYS A 25 -12.13 1.53 1.64
C LYS A 25 -11.61 0.51 0.64
N VAL A 26 -12.39 0.28 -0.40
CA VAL A 26 -11.97 -0.58 -1.50
C VAL A 26 -11.21 0.27 -2.51
N LEU A 27 -10.01 -0.18 -2.88
CA LEU A 27 -9.23 0.44 -3.95
C LEU A 27 -9.20 -0.47 -5.18
N THR A 28 -9.29 0.14 -6.34
CA THR A 28 -9.23 -0.54 -7.63
C THR A 28 -8.27 0.20 -8.54
N ASN A 29 -7.96 -0.39 -9.69
CA ASN A 29 -7.14 0.27 -10.70
C ASN A 29 -7.73 1.60 -11.17
N ALA A 30 -9.06 1.71 -11.19
CA ALA A 30 -9.74 2.93 -11.64
C ALA A 30 -9.44 4.13 -10.74
N ASP A 31 -9.13 3.91 -9.47
CA ASP A 31 -8.80 4.99 -8.53
C ASP A 31 -7.49 5.69 -8.88
N HIS A 32 -6.67 5.06 -9.71
CA HIS A 32 -5.35 5.56 -10.08
C HIS A 32 -5.23 5.84 -11.59
N ALA A 33 -6.35 5.85 -12.30
CA ALA A 33 -6.33 6.06 -13.75
C ALA A 33 -5.72 7.41 -14.11
N GLY A 34 -4.86 7.41 -15.12
CA GLY A 34 -4.21 8.61 -15.61
C GLY A 34 -3.01 9.10 -14.80
N LYS A 35 -2.58 8.34 -13.79
CA LYS A 35 -1.42 8.69 -12.96
C LYS A 35 -0.40 7.57 -12.91
N TRP A 36 0.85 7.93 -12.65
CA TRP A 36 1.88 6.96 -12.32
C TRP A 36 1.65 6.47 -10.89
N VAL A 37 1.86 5.18 -10.64
CA VAL A 37 1.68 4.60 -9.30
C VAL A 37 2.88 3.74 -8.95
N VAL A 38 3.41 3.94 -7.76
CA VAL A 38 4.42 3.05 -7.18
C VAL A 38 3.70 2.12 -6.23
N TYR A 39 3.62 0.84 -6.61
CA TYR A 39 3.11 -0.22 -5.72
C TYR A 39 4.31 -0.92 -5.11
N PHE A 40 4.42 -0.90 -3.79
CA PHE A 40 5.47 -1.65 -3.12
C PHE A 40 4.84 -2.63 -2.13
N PHE A 41 5.51 -3.74 -1.92
CA PHE A 41 5.00 -4.82 -1.08
C PHE A 41 6.03 -5.19 -0.03
N TYR A 42 5.54 -5.58 1.14
CA TYR A 42 6.39 -5.99 2.25
C TYR A 42 5.86 -7.31 2.83
N PRO A 43 6.69 -8.08 3.56
CA PRO A 43 6.30 -9.43 3.97
C PRO A 43 5.14 -9.48 4.96
N LYS A 44 5.19 -8.67 6.01
CA LYS A 44 4.19 -8.71 7.08
C LYS A 44 4.15 -7.41 7.86
N ASP A 45 2.97 -7.09 8.38
CA ASP A 45 2.82 -6.07 9.41
C ASP A 45 3.54 -6.52 10.69
N PHE A 46 3.85 -5.57 11.58
CA PHE A 46 4.48 -5.83 12.89
C PHE A 46 5.88 -6.43 12.80
N THR A 47 6.65 -6.12 11.76
CA THR A 47 8.06 -6.49 11.66
C THR A 47 8.94 -5.28 11.94
N PHE A 48 10.23 -5.52 12.31
CA PHE A 48 11.11 -4.43 12.71
C PHE A 48 11.62 -3.58 11.54
N VAL A 49 11.80 -4.18 10.38
CA VAL A 49 12.42 -3.50 9.23
C VAL A 49 11.40 -2.70 8.44
N CYS A 50 10.23 -3.26 8.23
CA CYS A 50 9.21 -2.66 7.36
C CYS A 50 8.72 -1.28 7.79
N PRO A 51 8.53 -0.96 9.10
CA PRO A 51 8.08 0.38 9.48
C PRO A 51 9.03 1.50 9.03
N THR A 52 10.34 1.25 9.07
CA THR A 52 11.32 2.25 8.63
C THR A 52 11.19 2.53 7.15
N GLU A 53 11.00 1.49 6.34
CA GLU A 53 10.83 1.63 4.90
C GLU A 53 9.52 2.33 4.55
N LEU A 54 8.43 1.98 5.23
CA LEU A 54 7.14 2.63 5.01
C LEU A 54 7.21 4.12 5.37
N ALA A 55 7.86 4.45 6.47
CA ALA A 55 8.03 5.84 6.89
C ALA A 55 8.89 6.62 5.89
N GLU A 56 9.88 5.99 5.27
CA GLU A 56 10.71 6.64 4.26
C GLU A 56 9.89 6.99 3.02
N PHE A 57 9.04 6.08 2.54
CA PHE A 57 8.13 6.40 1.45
C PHE A 57 7.23 7.57 1.81
N ASN A 58 6.75 7.63 3.05
CA ASN A 58 5.92 8.73 3.51
C ASN A 58 6.66 10.06 3.48
N ARG A 59 7.92 10.08 3.88
CA ARG A 59 8.73 11.31 3.83
C ARG A 59 8.97 11.78 2.41
N GLN A 60 8.98 10.87 1.44
CA GLN A 60 9.21 11.19 0.04
C GLN A 60 7.93 11.49 -0.74
N LEU A 61 6.75 11.45 -0.09
CA LEU A 61 5.49 11.70 -0.79
C LEU A 61 5.46 13.02 -1.56
N PRO A 62 5.97 14.15 -1.02
CA PRO A 62 5.98 15.40 -1.80
C PRO A 62 6.76 15.28 -3.11
N ALA A 63 7.87 14.54 -3.11
CA ALA A 63 8.67 14.34 -4.32
C ALA A 63 7.91 13.49 -5.35
N PHE A 64 7.17 12.47 -4.89
CA PHE A 64 6.33 11.67 -5.78
C PHE A 64 5.18 12.51 -6.35
N ALA A 65 4.53 13.31 -5.51
CA ALA A 65 3.44 14.17 -5.94
C ALA A 65 3.88 15.19 -6.99
N ASP A 66 5.09 15.73 -6.87
CA ASP A 66 5.66 16.68 -7.84
C ASP A 66 5.82 16.03 -9.22
N ARG A 67 5.86 14.70 -9.29
CA ARG A 67 5.99 13.94 -10.54
C ARG A 67 4.68 13.26 -10.93
N ASP A 68 3.56 13.72 -10.37
CA ASP A 68 2.24 13.18 -10.64
C ASP A 68 2.15 11.67 -10.36
N THR A 69 2.80 11.22 -9.30
CA THR A 69 2.94 9.82 -8.92
C THR A 69 2.27 9.56 -7.58
N LEU A 70 1.50 8.48 -7.51
CA LEU A 70 0.87 8.00 -6.28
C LEU A 70 1.68 6.83 -5.71
N VAL A 71 1.58 6.63 -4.40
CA VAL A 71 2.25 5.53 -3.70
C VAL A 71 1.20 4.67 -3.03
N VAL A 72 1.32 3.34 -3.19
CA VAL A 72 0.43 2.36 -2.55
C VAL A 72 1.30 1.25 -1.96
N GLY A 73 1.17 1.00 -0.68
CA GLY A 73 1.84 -0.11 -0.01
C GLY A 73 0.90 -1.29 0.19
N GLY A 74 1.45 -2.48 0.32
CA GLY A 74 0.62 -3.66 0.52
C GLY A 74 1.37 -4.88 1.02
N SER A 75 0.60 -5.79 1.60
CA SER A 75 1.06 -7.11 2.01
C SER A 75 -0.10 -8.08 1.96
N THR A 76 0.16 -9.34 2.27
CA THR A 76 -0.90 -10.35 2.36
C THR A 76 -1.65 -10.32 3.70
N ASP A 77 -1.28 -9.44 4.62
CA ASP A 77 -2.08 -9.20 5.82
C ASP A 77 -3.40 -8.53 5.45
N ASN A 78 -4.40 -8.68 6.34
CA ASN A 78 -5.69 -8.06 6.08
C ASN A 78 -5.72 -6.59 6.50
N GLU A 79 -6.79 -5.90 6.12
CA GLU A 79 -6.95 -4.46 6.38
C GLU A 79 -7.02 -4.12 7.87
N TRP A 80 -7.54 -5.03 8.69
CA TRP A 80 -7.61 -4.83 10.13
C TRP A 80 -6.24 -4.95 10.78
N SER A 81 -5.39 -5.85 10.29
CA SER A 81 -3.99 -5.94 10.70
C SER A 81 -3.23 -4.65 10.36
N HIS A 82 -3.44 -4.11 9.16
CA HIS A 82 -2.87 -2.83 8.76
C HIS A 82 -3.30 -1.70 9.69
N LEU A 83 -4.58 -1.66 10.04
CA LEU A 83 -5.10 -0.66 10.96
C LEU A 83 -4.45 -0.76 12.34
N ALA A 84 -4.37 -1.97 12.88
CA ALA A 84 -3.76 -2.21 14.19
C ALA A 84 -2.30 -1.80 14.20
N TRP A 85 -1.56 -2.10 13.14
CA TRP A 85 -0.16 -1.75 13.02
C TRP A 85 0.04 -0.24 12.94
N ARG A 86 -0.78 0.45 12.15
CA ARG A 86 -0.71 1.91 12.06
C ARG A 86 -1.00 2.58 13.40
N ARG A 87 -1.94 2.02 14.18
CA ARG A 87 -2.24 2.55 15.52
C ARG A 87 -1.14 2.25 16.52
N ALA A 88 -0.50 1.09 16.41
CA ALA A 88 0.49 0.65 17.37
C ALA A 88 1.86 1.30 17.19
N HIS A 89 2.19 1.75 15.98
CA HIS A 89 3.52 2.26 15.65
C HIS A 89 3.46 3.75 15.32
N PRO A 90 4.12 4.61 16.11
CA PRO A 90 4.05 6.06 15.89
C PRO A 90 4.46 6.52 14.51
N ASP A 91 5.45 5.86 13.90
CA ASP A 91 5.94 6.24 12.57
C ASP A 91 4.93 5.92 11.46
N LEU A 92 3.93 5.08 11.75
CA LEU A 92 2.94 4.65 10.77
C LEU A 92 1.58 5.33 10.95
N ALA A 93 1.38 6.02 12.07
CA ALA A 93 0.08 6.64 12.37
C ALA A 93 -0.30 7.70 11.34
N ASN A 94 0.68 8.39 10.79
CA ASN A 94 0.48 9.52 9.88
C ASN A 94 0.86 9.22 8.44
N LEU A 95 0.83 7.95 8.02
CA LEU A 95 1.11 7.62 6.62
C LEU A 95 0.10 8.30 5.70
N GLY A 96 0.61 8.98 4.67
CA GLY A 96 -0.20 9.68 3.70
C GLY A 96 -0.59 8.83 2.49
N TYR A 97 -0.35 7.51 2.53
CA TYR A 97 -0.71 6.62 1.44
C TYR A 97 -1.42 5.37 1.98
N PRO A 98 -2.24 4.69 1.16
CA PRO A 98 -2.98 3.52 1.61
C PRO A 98 -2.11 2.28 1.73
N LEU A 99 -2.52 1.37 2.64
CA LEU A 99 -1.97 0.01 2.74
C LEU A 99 -3.06 -0.96 2.30
N ILE A 100 -2.83 -1.69 1.22
CA ILE A 100 -3.82 -2.62 0.68
C ILE A 100 -3.64 -4.03 1.22
N ALA A 101 -4.78 -4.73 1.38
CA ALA A 101 -4.81 -6.14 1.73
C ALA A 101 -4.73 -6.93 0.43
N ALA A 102 -3.55 -7.42 0.10
CA ALA A 102 -3.22 -7.94 -1.22
C ALA A 102 -3.23 -9.48 -1.29
N GLN A 103 -4.06 -10.15 -0.48
CA GLN A 103 -4.10 -11.61 -0.46
C GLN A 103 -4.40 -12.21 -1.84
N LYS A 104 -5.30 -11.59 -2.59
CA LYS A 104 -5.69 -12.06 -3.91
C LYS A 104 -4.81 -11.52 -5.02
N LEU A 105 -4.26 -10.34 -4.84
CA LEU A 105 -3.43 -9.68 -5.84
C LEU A 105 -2.02 -10.27 -5.89
N ALA A 106 -1.46 -10.66 -4.75
CA ALA A 106 -0.10 -11.16 -4.68
C ALA A 106 0.16 -12.37 -5.59
N PRO A 107 -0.73 -13.39 -5.64
CA PRO A 107 -0.54 -14.49 -6.60
C PRO A 107 -0.54 -14.02 -8.05
N ASP A 108 -1.39 -13.07 -8.40
CA ASP A 108 -1.46 -12.55 -9.77
C ASP A 108 -0.20 -11.80 -10.17
N LEU A 109 0.52 -11.26 -9.17
CA LEU A 109 1.80 -10.60 -9.38
C LEU A 109 2.99 -11.57 -9.30
N GLY A 110 2.77 -12.78 -8.82
CA GLY A 110 3.85 -13.76 -8.66
C GLY A 110 4.76 -13.50 -7.46
N ILE A 111 4.24 -12.87 -6.41
CA ILE A 111 5.03 -12.45 -5.24
C ILE A 111 4.55 -13.09 -3.93
N THR A 112 3.87 -14.19 -3.98
CA THR A 112 3.43 -14.91 -2.78
C THR A 112 4.56 -15.69 -2.12
#